data_dc36e0898baeae6931b511eeb6684cb4
#
_entry.id   dc36e0898baeae6931b511eeb6684cb4
#
_cell.length_a   1.000
_cell.length_b   1.000
_cell.length_c   1.000
_cell.angle_alpha   90.00
_cell.angle_beta   90.00
_cell.angle_gamma   90.00
#
_symmetry.space_group_name_H-M   'P 1'
#
loop_
_entity.id
_entity.type
_entity.pdbx_description
1 polymer ?
#
loop_
_entity_poly.entity_id
_entity_poly.type
_entity_poly.pdbx_seq_one_letter_code
_entity_poly.pdbx_strand_id
1 'polypeptide(L)'
;MERKLWETIVKQCAPVLADVKPSNLLILAREEQDGFTEGELPEGIEALVLSCGERKTTWFLYRRDRLEAELVWPQTRAFLNSCAYRAGAEGLDAMLLRLRECYAAYKDGTAAFPHEMGVFLGYPLCDVKGFIEHSGKDYLCSGYWKVYGNVRKAKRTFQTYRAVRDALLRLLSMEDVPREAGLSA
;
A
#
# COMPACT_ATOMS: atom_id res chain seq x y z
N MET A 1 18.86 8.15 2.29
CA MET A 1 17.70 8.62 1.46
C MET A 1 17.42 10.09 1.73
N GLU A 2 17.21 10.90 0.69
CA GLU A 2 16.94 12.33 0.85
C GLU A 2 15.61 12.59 1.58
N ARG A 3 15.55 13.65 2.38
CA ARG A 3 14.36 14.03 3.16
C ARG A 3 13.10 14.16 2.30
N LYS A 4 13.19 14.84 1.16
CA LYS A 4 12.05 15.03 0.24
C LYS A 4 11.46 13.70 -0.21
N LEU A 5 12.30 12.73 -0.48
CA LEU A 5 11.87 11.36 -0.83
C LEU A 5 11.20 10.68 0.36
N TRP A 6 11.75 10.81 1.57
CA TRP A 6 11.10 10.30 2.78
C TRP A 6 9.72 10.92 3.02
N GLU A 7 9.55 12.22 2.78
CA GLU A 7 8.23 12.85 2.85
C GLU A 7 7.24 12.24 1.83
N THR A 8 7.69 11.98 0.60
CA THR A 8 6.89 11.32 -0.42
C THR A 8 6.48 9.91 0.03
N ILE A 9 7.42 9.14 0.57
CA ILE A 9 7.17 7.78 1.09
C ILE A 9 6.18 7.84 2.26
N VAL A 10 6.38 8.70 3.24
CA VAL A 10 5.47 8.84 4.39
C VAL A 10 4.08 9.28 3.95
N LYS A 11 3.95 10.25 3.06
CA LYS A 11 2.65 10.70 2.54
C LYS A 11 1.84 9.57 1.92
N GLN A 12 2.49 8.62 1.24
CA GLN A 12 1.83 7.52 0.55
C GLN A 12 1.75 6.25 1.39
N CYS A 13 2.76 5.95 2.21
CA CYS A 13 2.99 4.65 2.82
C CYS A 13 3.01 4.65 4.36
N ALA A 14 2.70 5.75 5.03
CA ALA A 14 2.70 5.83 6.50
C ALA A 14 2.03 4.64 7.20
N PRO A 15 0.88 4.12 6.76
CA PRO A 15 0.24 2.99 7.43
C PRO A 15 1.06 1.69 7.40
N VAL A 16 1.80 1.39 6.32
CA VAL A 16 2.68 0.21 6.29
C VAL A 16 3.97 0.47 7.04
N LEU A 17 4.50 1.70 7.00
CA LEU A 17 5.68 2.08 7.78
C LEU A 17 5.45 1.88 9.28
N ALA A 18 4.29 2.30 9.78
CA ALA A 18 3.91 2.19 11.19
C ALA A 18 3.24 0.86 11.56
N ASP A 19 3.32 -0.14 10.72
CA ASP A 19 2.82 -1.49 10.99
C ASP A 19 1.31 -1.56 11.33
N VAL A 20 0.48 -0.67 10.74
CA VAL A 20 -0.99 -0.68 10.90
C VAL A 20 -1.74 -1.11 9.64
N LYS A 21 -1.01 -1.44 8.58
CA LYS A 21 -1.55 -1.90 7.30
C LYS A 21 -0.59 -2.92 6.68
N PRO A 22 -1.08 -3.97 5.99
CA PRO A 22 -0.21 -4.98 5.40
C PRO A 22 0.64 -4.45 4.25
N SER A 23 0.14 -3.51 3.47
CA SER A 23 0.85 -2.99 2.29
C SER A 23 0.35 -1.62 1.83
N ASN A 24 1.14 -0.95 1.01
CA ASN A 24 0.76 0.27 0.29
C ASN A 24 1.36 0.29 -1.12
N LEU A 25 0.73 1.05 -2.01
CA LEU A 25 1.38 1.47 -3.25
C LEU A 25 2.23 2.71 -2.97
N LEU A 26 3.45 2.71 -3.50
CA LEU A 26 4.34 3.87 -3.55
C LEU A 26 4.56 4.22 -5.02
N ILE A 27 4.23 5.44 -5.39
CA ILE A 27 4.43 5.95 -6.76
C ILE A 27 5.52 7.01 -6.66
N LEU A 28 6.67 6.73 -7.29
CA LEU A 28 7.79 7.64 -7.37
C LEU A 28 7.90 8.22 -8.77
N ALA A 29 8.14 9.52 -8.86
CA ALA A 29 8.56 10.15 -10.10
C ALA A 29 9.97 9.66 -10.49
N ARG A 30 10.36 9.81 -11.76
CA ARG A 30 11.66 9.31 -12.22
C ARG A 30 12.83 9.93 -11.44
N GLU A 31 12.73 11.21 -11.14
CA GLU A 31 13.76 11.93 -10.38
C GLU A 31 13.90 11.44 -8.92
N GLU A 32 12.82 10.88 -8.35
CA GLU A 32 12.81 10.31 -7.00
C GLU A 32 13.32 8.87 -6.98
N GLN A 33 13.22 8.17 -8.12
CA GLN A 33 13.57 6.75 -8.23
C GLN A 33 15.06 6.50 -7.97
N ASP A 34 15.93 7.35 -8.47
CA ASP A 34 17.39 7.20 -8.33
C ASP A 34 17.86 7.33 -6.87
N GLY A 35 17.06 8.03 -6.04
CA GLY A 35 17.31 8.16 -4.60
C GLY A 35 16.66 7.07 -3.75
N PHE A 36 15.82 6.21 -4.33
CA PHE A 36 15.12 5.18 -3.58
C PHE A 36 15.94 3.90 -3.50
N THR A 37 16.23 3.47 -2.27
CA THR A 37 16.94 2.22 -1.96
C THR A 37 16.11 1.39 -1.01
N GLU A 38 15.76 0.17 -1.40
CA GLU A 38 14.96 -0.75 -0.57
C GLU A 38 15.61 -1.03 0.79
N GLY A 39 16.94 -1.12 0.85
CA GLY A 39 17.70 -1.34 2.07
C GLY A 39 17.63 -0.20 3.09
N GLU A 40 17.08 0.95 2.74
CA GLU A 40 16.83 2.06 3.66
C GLU A 40 15.41 2.07 4.22
N LEU A 41 14.54 1.15 3.78
CA LEU A 41 13.23 0.97 4.38
C LEU A 41 13.35 0.40 5.80
N PRO A 42 12.40 0.71 6.70
CA PRO A 42 12.38 0.12 8.03
C PRO A 42 12.33 -1.42 7.97
N GLU A 43 12.94 -2.06 8.96
CA GLU A 43 12.97 -3.51 9.09
C GLU A 43 11.56 -4.13 8.97
N GLY A 44 11.49 -5.27 8.28
CA GLY A 44 10.25 -6.01 8.03
C GLY A 44 9.38 -5.43 6.92
N ILE A 45 9.84 -4.41 6.18
CA ILE A 45 9.17 -3.92 4.98
C ILE A 45 9.95 -4.40 3.75
N GLU A 46 9.24 -5.09 2.88
CA GLU A 46 9.71 -5.52 1.57
C GLU A 46 9.09 -4.63 0.49
N ALA A 47 9.78 -4.54 -0.66
CA ALA A 47 9.32 -3.76 -1.81
C ALA A 47 9.34 -4.61 -3.08
N LEU A 48 8.31 -4.45 -3.91
CA LEU A 48 8.19 -5.09 -5.21
C LEU A 48 7.84 -4.04 -6.27
N VAL A 49 8.60 -3.97 -7.34
CA VAL A 49 8.24 -3.16 -8.51
C VAL A 49 7.05 -3.80 -9.22
N LEU A 50 5.93 -3.08 -9.31
CA LEU A 50 4.76 -3.49 -10.09
C LEU A 50 4.83 -3.02 -11.54
N SER A 51 5.34 -1.81 -11.76
CA SER A 51 5.60 -1.30 -13.11
C SER A 51 6.64 -0.19 -13.08
N CYS A 52 7.46 -0.16 -14.13
CA CYS A 52 8.43 0.90 -14.38
C CYS A 52 8.08 1.56 -15.71
N GLY A 53 7.67 2.82 -15.69
CA GLY A 53 7.36 3.61 -16.87
C GLY A 53 8.34 4.77 -17.05
N GLU A 54 8.23 5.48 -18.18
CA GLU A 54 9.12 6.58 -18.51
C GLU A 54 9.13 7.71 -17.46
N ARG A 55 7.97 8.00 -16.87
CA ARG A 55 7.79 9.14 -15.95
C ARG A 55 7.73 8.74 -14.48
N LYS A 56 7.32 7.51 -14.18
CA LYS A 56 7.10 7.06 -12.82
C LYS A 56 7.21 5.55 -12.69
N THR A 57 7.64 5.11 -11.52
CA THR A 57 7.66 3.72 -11.09
C THR A 57 6.61 3.52 -9.99
N THR A 58 5.90 2.40 -10.07
CA THR A 58 4.95 1.99 -9.04
C THR A 58 5.53 0.81 -8.28
N TRP A 59 5.70 0.99 -6.98
CA TRP A 59 6.15 0.00 -6.04
C TRP A 59 4.99 -0.50 -5.17
N PHE A 60 5.08 -1.73 -4.74
CA PHE A 60 4.24 -2.35 -3.73
C PHE A 60 5.09 -2.59 -2.50
N LEU A 61 4.89 -1.79 -1.44
CA LEU A 61 5.55 -1.94 -0.16
C LEU A 61 4.68 -2.80 0.74
N TYR A 62 5.24 -3.81 1.39
CA TYR A 62 4.45 -4.74 2.20
C TYR A 62 5.24 -5.32 3.38
N ARG A 63 4.50 -5.76 4.40
CA ARG A 63 4.99 -6.59 5.50
C ARG A 63 4.51 -8.01 5.24
N ARG A 64 5.46 -8.91 5.04
CA ARG A 64 5.20 -10.29 4.61
C ARG A 64 4.25 -11.01 5.55
N ASP A 65 4.55 -11.04 6.84
CA ASP A 65 3.77 -11.68 7.88
C ASP A 65 2.32 -11.18 7.93
N ARG A 66 2.14 -9.87 7.87
CA ARG A 66 0.80 -9.26 7.86
C ARG A 66 0.03 -9.55 6.57
N LEU A 67 0.70 -9.50 5.45
CA LEU A 67 0.06 -9.76 4.17
C LEU A 67 -0.37 -11.23 4.08
N GLU A 68 0.48 -12.15 4.49
CA GLU A 68 0.14 -13.57 4.57
C GLU A 68 -1.06 -13.82 5.50
N ALA A 69 -1.10 -13.16 6.68
CA ALA A 69 -2.22 -13.26 7.61
C ALA A 69 -3.56 -12.77 7.01
N GLU A 70 -3.53 -11.72 6.18
CA GLU A 70 -4.74 -11.26 5.47
C GLU A 70 -5.17 -12.21 4.34
N LEU A 71 -4.21 -12.80 3.62
CA LEU A 71 -4.49 -13.66 2.47
C LEU A 71 -4.88 -15.09 2.87
N VAL A 72 -4.63 -15.52 4.10
CA VAL A 72 -4.92 -16.90 4.59
C VAL A 72 -6.41 -17.17 4.77
N TRP A 73 -7.24 -16.14 4.94
CA TRP A 73 -8.66 -16.29 5.23
C TRP A 73 -9.39 -17.06 4.11
N PRO A 74 -10.22 -18.07 4.43
CA PRO A 74 -10.87 -18.91 3.41
C PRO A 74 -11.66 -18.12 2.36
N GLN A 75 -12.36 -17.08 2.78
CA GLN A 75 -13.14 -16.22 1.87
C GLN A 75 -12.26 -15.41 0.93
N THR A 76 -11.11 -14.93 1.42
CA THR A 76 -10.10 -14.21 0.63
C THR A 76 -9.46 -15.15 -0.40
N ARG A 77 -9.07 -16.36 0.02
CA ARG A 77 -8.54 -17.40 -0.88
C ARG A 77 -9.53 -17.77 -1.98
N ALA A 78 -10.78 -18.00 -1.62
CA ALA A 78 -11.83 -18.33 -2.59
C ALA A 78 -12.02 -17.22 -3.63
N PHE A 79 -12.00 -15.97 -3.18
CA PHE A 79 -12.07 -14.80 -4.08
C PHE A 79 -10.84 -14.71 -4.97
N LEU A 80 -9.62 -14.82 -4.44
CA LEU A 80 -8.40 -14.77 -5.23
C LEU A 80 -8.33 -15.92 -6.24
N ASN A 81 -8.78 -17.12 -5.87
CA ASN A 81 -8.87 -18.26 -6.81
C ASN A 81 -9.82 -17.98 -7.97
N SER A 82 -10.91 -17.22 -7.74
CA SER A 82 -11.80 -16.79 -8.83
C SER A 82 -11.15 -15.74 -9.75
N CYS A 83 -10.08 -15.07 -9.28
CA CYS A 83 -9.25 -14.13 -10.05
C CYS A 83 -8.00 -14.80 -10.66
N ALA A 84 -8.01 -16.14 -10.79
CA ALA A 84 -6.91 -16.94 -11.33
C ALA A 84 -5.59 -16.91 -10.52
N TYR A 85 -5.68 -16.62 -9.22
CA TYR A 85 -4.60 -16.91 -8.28
C TYR A 85 -4.76 -18.35 -7.76
N ARG A 86 -3.66 -18.98 -7.38
CA ARG A 86 -3.68 -20.31 -6.74
C ARG A 86 -3.49 -20.16 -5.23
N ALA A 87 -4.31 -19.32 -4.62
CA ALA A 87 -4.24 -19.02 -3.21
C ALA A 87 -4.46 -20.27 -2.35
N GLY A 88 -3.45 -20.63 -1.56
CA GLY A 88 -3.44 -21.86 -0.75
C GLY A 88 -2.66 -23.03 -1.33
N ALA A 89 -2.37 -23.02 -2.63
CA ALA A 89 -1.46 -23.97 -3.28
C ALA A 89 -0.07 -23.34 -3.55
N GLU A 90 -0.03 -22.02 -3.75
CA GLU A 90 1.18 -21.25 -3.99
C GLU A 90 1.48 -20.33 -2.81
N GLY A 91 2.77 -20.05 -2.58
CA GLY A 91 3.23 -19.10 -1.57
C GLY A 91 2.97 -17.64 -1.97
N LEU A 92 3.21 -16.71 -1.03
CA LEU A 92 3.02 -15.28 -1.24
C LEU A 92 3.79 -14.76 -2.46
N ASP A 93 5.02 -15.21 -2.66
CA ASP A 93 5.86 -14.72 -3.77
C ASP A 93 5.25 -15.00 -5.15
N ALA A 94 4.66 -16.18 -5.34
CA ALA A 94 3.98 -16.51 -6.59
C ALA A 94 2.72 -15.64 -6.79
N MET A 95 1.96 -15.38 -5.72
CA MET A 95 0.81 -14.48 -5.78
C MET A 95 1.22 -13.04 -6.09
N LEU A 96 2.30 -12.55 -5.51
CA LEU A 96 2.84 -11.21 -5.78
C LEU A 96 3.38 -11.09 -7.21
N LEU A 97 4.03 -12.13 -7.73
CA LEU A 97 4.45 -12.19 -9.12
C LEU A 97 3.24 -12.08 -10.06
N ARG A 98 2.19 -12.84 -9.78
CA ARG A 98 0.94 -12.78 -10.56
C ARG A 98 0.29 -11.39 -10.49
N LEU A 99 0.26 -10.76 -9.30
CA LEU A 99 -0.24 -9.40 -9.13
C LEU A 99 0.54 -8.40 -9.98
N ARG A 100 1.87 -8.52 -10.03
CA ARG A 100 2.75 -7.70 -10.87
C ARG A 100 2.42 -7.88 -12.35
N GLU A 101 2.25 -9.11 -12.81
CA GLU A 101 1.87 -9.42 -14.21
C GLU A 101 0.53 -8.78 -14.58
N CYS A 102 -0.50 -8.94 -13.74
CA CYS A 102 -1.81 -8.33 -13.96
C CYS A 102 -1.73 -6.79 -13.98
N TYR A 103 -0.95 -6.21 -13.06
CA TYR A 103 -0.78 -4.75 -13.02
C TYR A 103 0.02 -4.23 -14.21
N ALA A 104 1.06 -4.93 -14.66
CA ALA A 104 1.81 -4.58 -15.87
C ALA A 104 0.91 -4.63 -17.11
N ALA A 105 0.15 -5.69 -17.30
CA ALA A 105 -0.81 -5.81 -18.41
C ALA A 105 -1.85 -4.66 -18.43
N TYR A 106 -2.33 -4.23 -17.26
CA TYR A 106 -3.16 -3.02 -17.15
C TYR A 106 -2.41 -1.77 -17.59
N LYS A 107 -1.16 -1.60 -17.16
CA LYS A 107 -0.35 -0.42 -17.53
C LYS A 107 -0.07 -0.36 -19.02
N ASP A 108 0.07 -1.50 -19.68
CA ASP A 108 0.28 -1.66 -21.11
C ASP A 108 -1.03 -1.55 -21.92
N GLY A 109 -2.17 -1.39 -21.25
CA GLY A 109 -3.49 -1.27 -21.89
C GLY A 109 -4.03 -2.58 -22.46
N THR A 110 -3.41 -3.72 -22.13
CA THR A 110 -3.81 -5.06 -22.63
C THR A 110 -4.82 -5.76 -21.72
N ALA A 111 -5.02 -5.27 -20.49
CA ALA A 111 -5.99 -5.80 -19.53
C ALA A 111 -6.66 -4.68 -18.71
N ALA A 112 -7.80 -5.01 -18.09
CA ALA A 112 -8.44 -4.14 -17.11
C ALA A 112 -7.61 -4.05 -15.82
N PHE A 113 -7.89 -2.99 -15.01
CA PHE A 113 -7.26 -2.85 -13.70
C PHE A 113 -7.57 -4.07 -12.81
N PRO A 114 -6.55 -4.69 -12.18
CA PRO A 114 -6.74 -5.83 -11.29
C PRO A 114 -7.38 -5.37 -9.95
N HIS A 115 -8.70 -5.41 -9.85
CA HIS A 115 -9.43 -4.91 -8.67
C HIS A 115 -9.15 -5.73 -7.41
N GLU A 116 -8.71 -6.99 -7.54
CA GLU A 116 -8.21 -7.82 -6.45
C GLU A 116 -6.97 -7.22 -5.75
N MET A 117 -6.29 -6.29 -6.35
CA MET A 117 -5.26 -5.44 -5.73
C MET A 117 -5.74 -4.89 -4.38
N GLY A 118 -7.03 -4.57 -4.25
CA GLY A 118 -7.62 -4.08 -3.00
C GLY A 118 -7.45 -5.06 -1.84
N VAL A 119 -7.49 -6.36 -2.12
CA VAL A 119 -7.26 -7.41 -1.11
C VAL A 119 -5.80 -7.39 -0.65
N PHE A 120 -4.87 -7.33 -1.60
CA PHE A 120 -3.44 -7.21 -1.28
C PHE A 120 -3.13 -5.91 -0.53
N LEU A 121 -3.89 -4.84 -0.77
CA LEU A 121 -3.82 -3.58 -0.03
C LEU A 121 -4.50 -3.64 1.35
N GLY A 122 -5.00 -4.78 1.79
CA GLY A 122 -5.67 -4.96 3.08
C GLY A 122 -7.03 -4.28 3.18
N TYR A 123 -7.71 -4.05 2.04
CA TYR A 123 -9.08 -3.54 2.06
C TYR A 123 -10.05 -4.68 2.42
N PRO A 124 -11.13 -4.39 3.17
CA PRO A 124 -12.14 -5.40 3.46
C PRO A 124 -12.67 -6.06 2.18
N LEU A 125 -12.72 -7.40 2.17
CA LEU A 125 -13.16 -8.16 1.00
C LEU A 125 -14.57 -7.76 0.51
N CYS A 126 -15.47 -7.41 1.44
CA CYS A 126 -16.80 -6.92 1.08
C CYS A 126 -16.75 -5.59 0.31
N ASP A 127 -15.78 -4.71 0.63
CA ASP A 127 -15.62 -3.44 -0.06
C ASP A 127 -14.98 -3.63 -1.44
N VAL A 128 -14.04 -4.58 -1.57
CA VAL A 128 -13.45 -4.94 -2.88
C VAL A 128 -14.52 -5.55 -3.80
N LYS A 129 -15.32 -6.50 -3.30
CA LYS A 129 -16.42 -7.09 -4.06
C LYS A 129 -17.47 -6.05 -4.45
N GLY A 130 -17.91 -5.23 -3.50
CA GLY A 130 -18.85 -4.15 -3.76
C GLY A 130 -18.35 -3.16 -4.81
N PHE A 131 -17.05 -2.83 -4.80
CA PHE A 131 -16.44 -2.00 -5.84
C PHE A 131 -16.56 -2.62 -7.23
N ILE A 132 -16.29 -3.91 -7.35
CA ILE A 132 -16.40 -4.65 -8.63
C ILE A 132 -17.86 -4.72 -9.08
N GLU A 133 -18.78 -5.15 -8.20
CA GLU A 133 -20.19 -5.33 -8.49
C GLU A 133 -20.88 -4.02 -8.92
N HIS A 134 -20.54 -2.91 -8.27
CA HIS A 134 -21.12 -1.58 -8.56
C HIS A 134 -20.25 -0.75 -9.51
N SER A 135 -19.20 -1.30 -10.10
CA SER A 135 -18.27 -0.56 -10.98
C SER A 135 -17.75 0.74 -10.32
N GLY A 136 -17.48 0.68 -9.03
CA GLY A 136 -17.01 1.81 -8.22
C GLY A 136 -18.07 2.91 -7.96
N LYS A 137 -19.36 2.65 -8.20
CA LYS A 137 -20.49 3.55 -7.90
C LYS A 137 -21.22 3.10 -6.63
N ASP A 138 -22.20 3.86 -6.19
CA ASP A 138 -23.13 3.52 -5.09
C ASP A 138 -22.46 3.15 -3.76
N TYR A 139 -21.25 3.70 -3.50
CA TYR A 139 -20.54 3.49 -2.26
C TYR A 139 -21.11 4.32 -1.11
N LEU A 140 -21.09 3.78 0.09
CA LEU A 140 -21.61 4.42 1.31
C LEU A 140 -20.76 5.60 1.79
N CYS A 141 -19.44 5.52 1.62
CA CYS A 141 -18.50 6.62 1.84
C CYS A 141 -17.15 6.32 1.16
N SER A 142 -16.31 7.34 0.99
CA SER A 142 -14.99 7.23 0.40
C SER A 142 -13.92 7.80 1.33
N GLY A 143 -12.72 7.21 1.28
CA GLY A 143 -11.52 7.63 2.01
C GLY A 143 -10.30 6.98 1.35
N TYR A 144 -9.57 6.12 2.08
CA TYR A 144 -8.49 5.34 1.48
C TYR A 144 -8.99 4.30 0.46
N TRP A 145 -10.27 3.94 0.56
CA TRP A 145 -10.99 3.15 -0.43
C TRP A 145 -12.47 3.53 -0.43
N LYS A 146 -13.23 3.04 -1.43
CA LYS A 146 -14.69 3.18 -1.48
C LYS A 146 -15.34 2.08 -0.64
N VAL A 147 -16.16 2.46 0.33
CA VAL A 147 -16.75 1.57 1.35
C VAL A 147 -18.14 1.14 0.92
N TYR A 148 -18.39 -0.15 0.92
CA TYR A 148 -19.71 -0.76 0.62
C TYR A 148 -20.26 -1.51 1.83
N GLY A 149 -19.41 -1.81 2.80
CA GLY A 149 -19.76 -2.57 4.01
C GLY A 149 -19.83 -1.71 5.26
N ASN A 150 -18.93 -1.95 6.22
CA ASN A 150 -18.98 -1.35 7.55
C ASN A 150 -18.36 0.06 7.59
N VAL A 151 -19.19 1.08 7.38
CA VAL A 151 -18.77 2.51 7.39
C VAL A 151 -18.12 2.92 8.71
N ARG A 152 -18.63 2.45 9.87
CA ARG A 152 -18.06 2.80 11.18
C ARG A 152 -16.62 2.28 11.31
N LYS A 153 -16.39 1.00 10.95
CA LYS A 153 -15.05 0.39 10.97
C LYS A 153 -14.11 1.11 10.01
N ALA A 154 -14.57 1.36 8.77
CA ALA A 154 -13.78 2.05 7.75
C ALA A 154 -13.35 3.45 8.19
N LYS A 155 -14.27 4.25 8.73
CA LYS A 155 -13.97 5.60 9.23
C LYS A 155 -12.93 5.59 10.37
N ARG A 156 -13.01 4.63 11.30
CA ARG A 156 -11.98 4.46 12.35
C ARG A 156 -10.62 4.12 11.74
N THR A 157 -10.57 3.19 10.80
CA THR A 157 -9.33 2.83 10.10
C THR A 157 -8.74 4.04 9.36
N PHE A 158 -9.57 4.82 8.66
CA PHE A 158 -9.11 6.05 7.99
C PHE A 158 -8.56 7.09 8.97
N GLN A 159 -9.16 7.22 10.16
CA GLN A 159 -8.64 8.09 11.21
C GLN A 159 -7.28 7.62 11.71
N THR A 160 -7.11 6.33 11.98
CA THR A 160 -5.82 5.74 12.37
C THR A 160 -4.76 6.00 11.30
N TYR A 161 -5.04 5.76 10.03
CA TYR A 161 -4.09 5.97 8.93
C TYR A 161 -3.67 7.45 8.81
N ARG A 162 -4.62 8.37 8.97
CA ARG A 162 -4.31 9.81 8.98
C ARG A 162 -3.46 10.20 10.17
N ALA A 163 -3.83 9.76 11.37
CA ALA A 163 -3.08 10.08 12.59
C ALA A 163 -1.63 9.60 12.52
N VAL A 164 -1.41 8.38 12.02
CA VAL A 164 -0.07 7.82 11.82
C VAL A 164 0.72 8.63 10.79
N ARG A 165 0.12 8.95 9.65
CA ARG A 165 0.77 9.76 8.62
C ARG A 165 1.20 11.14 9.18
N ASP A 166 0.28 11.80 9.88
CA ASP A 166 0.51 13.13 10.42
C ASP A 166 1.58 13.11 11.53
N ALA A 167 1.64 12.02 12.33
CA ALA A 167 2.68 11.82 13.32
C ALA A 167 4.07 11.63 12.68
N LEU A 168 4.18 10.77 11.66
CA LEU A 168 5.44 10.53 10.95
C LEU A 168 5.93 11.79 10.21
N LEU A 169 5.03 12.56 9.59
CA LEU A 169 5.41 13.83 8.95
C LEU A 169 5.92 14.86 9.97
N ARG A 170 5.34 14.92 11.17
CA ARG A 170 5.85 15.78 12.26
C ARG A 170 7.25 15.33 12.69
N LEU A 171 7.49 14.04 12.89
CA LEU A 171 8.81 13.53 13.24
C LEU A 171 9.86 13.94 12.21
N LEU A 172 9.57 13.76 10.92
CA LEU A 172 10.46 14.22 9.86
C LEU A 172 10.72 15.74 9.91
N SER A 173 9.74 16.55 10.31
CA SER A 173 9.91 17.99 10.43
C SER A 173 10.71 18.41 11.68
N MET A 174 10.73 17.60 12.73
CA MET A 174 11.45 17.88 13.98
C MET A 174 12.94 17.52 13.91
N GLU A 175 13.35 16.63 13.00
CA GLU A 175 14.75 16.28 12.79
C GLU A 175 15.59 17.46 12.24
N ASP A 176 14.94 18.53 11.75
CA ASP A 176 15.60 19.74 11.25
C ASP A 176 15.77 20.85 12.30
N VAL A 177 15.34 20.67 13.52
CA VAL A 177 15.65 21.66 14.55
C VAL A 177 17.14 21.54 14.89
N PRO A 178 17.99 22.54 14.56
CA PRO A 178 19.40 22.48 14.94
C PRO A 178 19.50 22.30 16.46
N ARG A 179 20.31 21.34 16.90
CA ARG A 179 20.71 21.21 18.31
C ARG A 179 21.66 22.37 18.70
N GLU A 180 21.28 23.59 18.39
CA GLU A 180 21.98 24.80 18.82
C GLU A 180 21.17 25.48 19.88
N ALA A 181 21.27 25.00 21.09
CA ALA A 181 21.23 25.83 22.31
C ALA A 181 22.13 25.12 23.31
N GLY A 182 23.42 25.10 23.02
CA GLY A 182 24.44 24.89 24.02
C GLY A 182 24.34 25.97 25.04
N LEU A 183 23.83 25.66 26.22
CA LEU A 183 23.99 26.45 27.43
C LEU A 183 25.50 26.65 27.64
N SER A 184 25.97 27.87 27.36
CA SER A 184 27.18 28.38 27.95
C SER A 184 26.83 28.84 29.35
N ALA A 185 27.32 28.12 30.35
CA ALA A 185 27.44 28.57 31.71
C ALA A 185 28.89 28.97 31.96
#